data_5841abef8bb6f23d5917c2a44aad86ed
#
_entry.id   5841abef8bb6f23d5917c2a44aad86ed
#
_cell.length_a   1.000
_cell.length_b   1.000
_cell.length_c   1.000
_cell.angle_alpha   90.00
_cell.angle_beta   90.00
_cell.angle_gamma   90.00
#
_symmetry.space_group_name_H-M   'P 1'
#
loop_
_entity.id
_entity.type
_entity.pdbx_description
1 polymer ?
#
loop_
_entity_poly.entity_id
_entity_poly.type
_entity_poly.pdbx_seq_one_letter_code
_entity_poly.pdbx_strand_id
1 'polypeptide(L)'
;TTYLGTLDYGARHYDPRIARWTVPDPMAEKYYGLSGYVYCATNPVMYIDSDGRDVWEINGQGEVVNRIKDKTQDAFYMVSKDADGNYQRTFTTDADGNKNYKSVSFDYGTVTNTKKAGWFSGNATSFSVTREAAGADLFKFFADNTKIEFGLINTKDNGSLVMTNHKEGSVEASKTAQKLSDKGQTVTSILH
;
A
#
# COMPACT_ATOMS: atom_id res chain seq x y z
N THR A 1 8.23 11.42 -21.82
CA THR A 1 8.39 12.50 -22.83
C THR A 1 8.81 13.76 -22.10
N THR A 2 9.96 14.35 -22.41
CA THR A 2 10.47 15.58 -21.81
C THR A 2 9.88 16.78 -22.54
N TYR A 3 9.07 17.58 -21.87
CA TYR A 3 8.62 18.86 -22.36
C TYR A 3 9.39 19.97 -21.64
N LEU A 4 10.16 20.80 -22.38
CA LEU A 4 10.98 21.91 -21.85
C LEU A 4 11.98 21.52 -20.74
N GLY A 5 12.54 20.29 -20.76
CA GLY A 5 13.48 19.83 -19.75
C GLY A 5 12.87 19.36 -18.44
N THR A 6 11.54 19.21 -18.38
CA THR A 6 10.83 18.62 -17.25
C THR A 6 10.64 17.12 -17.44
N LEU A 7 10.55 16.38 -16.35
CA LEU A 7 10.25 14.94 -16.33
C LEU A 7 8.74 14.76 -16.13
N ASP A 8 8.13 13.93 -16.99
CA ASP A 8 6.72 13.58 -16.89
C ASP A 8 6.56 12.38 -15.95
N TYR A 9 5.86 12.59 -14.84
CA TYR A 9 5.49 11.57 -13.85
C TYR A 9 4.03 11.10 -14.00
N GLY A 10 3.38 11.43 -15.13
CA GLY A 10 2.00 11.08 -15.44
C GLY A 10 1.00 12.11 -14.92
N ALA A 11 0.89 12.30 -13.63
CA ALA A 11 -0.03 13.26 -13.03
C ALA A 11 0.54 14.69 -12.99
N ARG A 12 1.86 14.84 -12.92
CA ARG A 12 2.56 16.14 -12.81
C ARG A 12 3.90 16.10 -13.54
N HIS A 13 4.38 17.27 -13.96
CA HIS A 13 5.72 17.44 -14.49
C HIS A 13 6.68 17.91 -13.40
N TYR A 14 7.81 17.23 -13.26
CA TYR A 14 8.89 17.60 -12.35
C TYR A 14 9.97 18.40 -13.09
N ASP A 15 10.37 19.54 -12.56
CA ASP A 15 11.49 20.31 -13.08
C ASP A 15 12.76 20.05 -12.24
N PRO A 16 13.73 19.27 -12.77
CA PRO A 16 14.95 18.92 -12.03
C PRO A 16 15.87 20.13 -11.78
N ARG A 17 15.70 21.24 -12.53
CA ARG A 17 16.52 22.46 -12.37
C ARG A 17 16.18 23.21 -11.09
N ILE A 18 14.93 23.11 -10.64
CA ILE A 18 14.44 23.77 -9.42
C ILE A 18 14.02 22.74 -8.35
N ALA A 19 14.16 21.44 -8.64
CA ALA A 19 13.80 20.34 -7.77
C ALA A 19 12.35 20.41 -7.24
N ARG A 20 11.40 20.79 -8.12
CA ARG A 20 9.99 21.02 -7.77
C ARG A 20 9.04 20.56 -8.86
N TRP A 21 7.78 20.36 -8.48
CA TRP A 21 6.68 20.21 -9.42
C TRP A 21 6.41 21.53 -10.15
N THR A 22 6.00 21.45 -11.42
CA THR A 22 5.66 22.61 -12.24
C THR A 22 4.26 23.17 -11.96
N VAL A 23 3.42 22.37 -11.32
CA VAL A 23 2.07 22.74 -10.88
C VAL A 23 1.91 22.40 -9.40
N PRO A 24 1.07 23.18 -8.65
CA PRO A 24 0.82 22.88 -7.25
C PRO A 24 0.11 21.53 -7.09
N ASP A 25 0.35 20.89 -5.96
CA ASP A 25 -0.40 19.70 -5.55
C ASP A 25 -1.89 20.10 -5.41
N PRO A 26 -2.82 19.43 -6.11
CA PRO A 26 -4.25 19.67 -5.95
C PRO A 26 -4.75 19.51 -4.50
N MET A 27 -3.96 18.85 -3.65
CA MET A 27 -4.27 18.61 -2.25
C MET A 27 -3.38 19.43 -1.28
N ALA A 28 -2.68 20.47 -1.78
CA ALA A 28 -1.79 21.33 -0.97
C ALA A 28 -2.47 21.90 0.28
N GLU A 29 -3.78 22.14 0.23
CA GLU A 29 -4.59 22.61 1.37
C GLU A 29 -4.59 21.68 2.59
N LYS A 30 -4.19 20.41 2.43
CA LYS A 30 -4.08 19.45 3.54
C LYS A 30 -2.71 19.48 4.24
N TYR A 31 -1.74 20.22 3.71
CA TYR A 31 -0.35 20.26 4.21
C TYR A 31 0.11 21.70 4.44
N TYR A 32 -0.51 22.38 5.40
CA TYR A 32 -0.20 23.78 5.75
C TYR A 32 1.28 24.06 6.08
N GLY A 33 2.09 23.03 6.29
CA GLY A 33 3.53 23.17 6.58
C GLY A 33 4.46 22.97 5.38
N LEU A 34 3.94 22.61 4.22
CA LEU A 34 4.74 22.34 3.02
C LEU A 34 4.22 23.14 1.82
N SER A 35 5.15 23.60 0.97
CA SER A 35 4.75 24.24 -0.29
C SER A 35 4.06 23.23 -1.21
N GLY A 36 2.95 23.61 -1.87
CA GLY A 36 2.25 22.77 -2.85
C GLY A 36 3.08 22.34 -4.06
N TYR A 37 4.27 22.90 -4.23
CA TYR A 37 5.22 22.56 -5.31
C TYR A 37 6.34 21.62 -4.86
N VAL A 38 6.33 21.17 -3.60
CA VAL A 38 7.41 20.36 -3.05
C VAL A 38 7.43 18.95 -3.64
N TYR A 39 8.61 18.47 -4.05
CA TYR A 39 8.87 17.12 -4.48
C TYR A 39 9.53 16.33 -3.33
N CYS A 40 9.01 15.14 -3.03
CA CYS A 40 9.54 14.24 -2.00
C CYS A 40 9.83 14.92 -0.65
N ALA A 41 8.98 15.82 -0.18
CA ALA A 41 9.17 16.59 1.05
C ALA A 41 10.57 17.27 1.15
N THR A 42 11.15 17.69 0.02
CA THR A 42 12.51 18.25 -0.12
C THR A 42 13.67 17.27 0.16
N ASN A 43 13.41 15.97 0.21
CA ASN A 43 14.46 14.95 0.42
C ASN A 43 14.40 13.84 -0.65
N PRO A 44 14.77 14.14 -1.92
CA PRO A 44 14.72 13.18 -3.03
C PRO A 44 15.79 12.06 -2.94
N VAL A 45 16.70 12.14 -1.97
CA VAL A 45 17.71 11.08 -1.73
C VAL A 45 17.13 9.94 -0.91
N MET A 46 16.20 10.24 0.01
CA MET A 46 15.52 9.25 0.84
C MET A 46 14.14 8.84 0.30
N TYR A 47 13.54 9.65 -0.55
CA TYR A 47 12.20 9.41 -1.09
C TYR A 47 12.24 9.48 -2.61
N ILE A 48 11.91 8.39 -3.27
CA ILE A 48 11.67 8.35 -4.72
C ILE A 48 10.16 8.26 -4.90
N ASP A 49 9.58 9.33 -5.40
CA ASP A 49 8.24 9.30 -5.94
C ASP A 49 8.33 8.79 -7.39
N SER A 50 8.25 7.49 -7.57
CA SER A 50 8.45 6.87 -8.90
C SER A 50 7.24 7.02 -9.82
N ASP A 51 6.05 7.30 -9.29
CA ASP A 51 4.80 7.38 -10.05
C ASP A 51 3.64 8.09 -9.34
N GLY A 52 3.90 8.73 -8.21
CA GLY A 52 2.93 9.54 -7.51
C GLY A 52 1.84 8.76 -6.75
N ARG A 53 2.12 7.62 -6.07
CA ARG A 53 1.12 6.69 -5.50
C ARG A 53 1.39 6.36 -4.03
N ASP A 54 0.34 6.15 -3.23
CA ASP A 54 0.50 5.51 -1.91
C ASP A 54 0.93 4.05 -2.12
N VAL A 55 2.19 3.76 -1.80
CA VAL A 55 2.80 2.47 -2.06
C VAL A 55 3.18 1.81 -0.75
N TRP A 56 2.71 0.58 -0.56
CA TRP A 56 3.14 -0.31 0.51
C TRP A 56 4.07 -1.38 -0.05
N GLU A 57 5.26 -1.49 0.49
CA GLU A 57 6.19 -2.55 0.18
C GLU A 57 6.13 -3.61 1.27
N ILE A 58 5.77 -4.84 0.86
CA ILE A 58 5.44 -5.95 1.76
C ILE A 58 6.46 -7.07 1.53
N ASN A 59 7.05 -7.60 2.61
CA ASN A 59 7.94 -8.74 2.53
C ASN A 59 7.16 -10.09 2.54
N GLY A 60 7.86 -11.21 2.35
CA GLY A 60 7.27 -12.54 2.35
C GLY A 60 6.64 -12.98 3.68
N GLN A 61 6.89 -12.26 4.78
CA GLN A 61 6.27 -12.42 6.09
C GLN A 61 5.06 -11.48 6.29
N GLY A 62 4.60 -10.80 5.24
CA GLY A 62 3.45 -9.89 5.30
C GLY A 62 3.70 -8.59 6.08
N GLU A 63 4.95 -8.27 6.38
CA GLU A 63 5.29 -7.04 7.07
C GLU A 63 5.39 -5.88 6.09
N VAL A 64 4.81 -4.74 6.47
CA VAL A 64 5.05 -3.48 5.76
C VAL A 64 6.45 -3.00 6.09
N VAL A 65 7.38 -3.15 5.16
CA VAL A 65 8.78 -2.73 5.33
C VAL A 65 9.02 -1.30 4.90
N ASN A 66 8.19 -0.80 3.97
CA ASN A 66 8.22 0.58 3.53
C ASN A 66 6.82 1.06 3.17
N ARG A 67 6.58 2.36 3.32
CA ARG A 67 5.37 3.05 2.87
C ARG A 67 5.75 4.40 2.31
N ILE A 68 5.54 4.56 1.02
CA ILE A 68 5.70 5.82 0.30
C ILE A 68 4.32 6.47 0.22
N LYS A 69 4.18 7.64 0.83
CA LYS A 69 2.90 8.36 0.84
C LYS A 69 2.70 9.08 -0.48
N ASP A 70 1.68 8.68 -1.19
CA ASP A 70 1.20 9.35 -2.38
C ASP A 70 -0.33 9.37 -2.43
N LYS A 71 -0.89 10.21 -3.30
CA LYS A 71 -2.33 10.50 -3.32
C LYS A 71 -2.99 10.22 -4.67
N THR A 72 -2.35 9.49 -5.56
CA THR A 72 -2.91 9.21 -6.88
C THR A 72 -3.48 7.81 -7.00
N GLN A 73 -2.89 6.83 -6.30
CA GLN A 73 -3.34 5.44 -6.33
C GLN A 73 -2.82 4.69 -5.11
N ASP A 74 -3.57 3.72 -4.60
CA ASP A 74 -3.11 2.77 -3.60
C ASP A 74 -2.47 1.55 -4.27
N ALA A 75 -1.22 1.21 -3.95
CA ALA A 75 -0.54 0.06 -4.53
C ALA A 75 0.27 -0.73 -3.51
N PHE A 76 0.31 -2.06 -3.67
CA PHE A 76 1.11 -2.96 -2.87
C PHE A 76 2.12 -3.67 -3.76
N TYR A 77 3.37 -3.68 -3.34
CA TYR A 77 4.46 -4.40 -4.02
C TYR A 77 5.08 -5.42 -3.09
N MET A 78 5.33 -6.61 -3.62
CA MET A 78 6.16 -7.58 -2.92
C MET A 78 7.62 -7.19 -3.03
N VAL A 79 8.34 -7.30 -1.92
CA VAL A 79 9.78 -7.07 -1.85
C VAL A 79 10.51 -8.26 -1.22
N SER A 80 11.76 -8.43 -1.63
CA SER A 80 12.70 -9.39 -1.03
C SER A 80 14.04 -8.70 -0.79
N LYS A 81 14.84 -9.23 0.13
CA LYS A 81 16.21 -8.75 0.35
C LYS A 81 17.13 -9.23 -0.74
N ASP A 82 17.98 -8.34 -1.24
CA ASP A 82 19.11 -8.68 -2.11
C ASP A 82 20.29 -9.24 -1.29
N ALA A 83 21.41 -9.50 -1.96
CA ALA A 83 22.63 -10.03 -1.33
C ALA A 83 23.23 -9.08 -0.28
N ASP A 84 23.00 -7.79 -0.42
CA ASP A 84 23.47 -6.74 0.48
C ASP A 84 22.50 -6.45 1.63
N GLY A 85 21.34 -7.16 1.65
CA GLY A 85 20.30 -7.02 2.66
C GLY A 85 19.30 -5.88 2.42
N ASN A 86 19.38 -5.19 1.28
CA ASN A 86 18.45 -4.14 0.91
C ASN A 86 17.16 -4.71 0.31
N TYR A 87 16.01 -4.08 0.61
CA TYR A 87 14.75 -4.49 0.02
C TYR A 87 14.65 -4.04 -1.44
N GLN A 88 14.32 -5.00 -2.33
CA GLN A 88 14.10 -4.77 -3.75
C GLN A 88 12.72 -5.32 -4.16
N ARG A 89 12.00 -4.61 -5.03
CA ARG A 89 10.71 -5.07 -5.55
C ARG A 89 10.88 -6.35 -6.36
N THR A 90 10.09 -7.36 -6.04
CA THR A 90 10.09 -8.65 -6.71
C THR A 90 9.38 -8.55 -8.06
N PHE A 91 9.99 -9.09 -9.11
CA PHE A 91 9.42 -9.11 -10.46
C PHE A 91 9.71 -10.45 -11.16
N THR A 92 8.95 -10.73 -12.21
CA THR A 92 9.25 -11.74 -13.23
C THR A 92 9.64 -11.03 -14.52
N THR A 93 10.47 -11.66 -15.34
CA THR A 93 10.81 -11.11 -16.66
C THR A 93 10.04 -11.89 -17.72
N ASP A 94 9.34 -11.20 -18.62
CA ASP A 94 8.64 -11.82 -19.75
C ASP A 94 9.60 -12.21 -20.88
N ALA A 95 9.05 -12.80 -21.96
CA ALA A 95 9.84 -13.23 -23.11
C ALA A 95 10.52 -12.07 -23.85
N ASP A 96 9.99 -10.86 -23.73
CA ASP A 96 10.50 -9.64 -24.37
C ASP A 96 11.50 -8.88 -23.47
N GLY A 97 11.77 -9.39 -22.26
CA GLY A 97 12.70 -8.80 -21.29
C GLY A 97 12.10 -7.72 -20.38
N ASN A 98 10.77 -7.48 -20.43
CA ASN A 98 10.11 -6.50 -19.57
C ASN A 98 9.94 -7.06 -18.16
N LYS A 99 10.09 -6.18 -17.17
CA LYS A 99 9.90 -6.52 -15.75
C LYS A 99 8.42 -6.40 -15.35
N ASN A 100 7.83 -7.51 -14.96
CA ASN A 100 6.48 -7.60 -14.42
C ASN A 100 6.56 -7.69 -12.90
N TYR A 101 6.33 -6.57 -12.20
CA TYR A 101 6.41 -6.53 -10.74
C TYR A 101 5.23 -7.26 -10.10
N LYS A 102 5.51 -7.99 -9.01
CA LYS A 102 4.46 -8.59 -8.18
C LYS A 102 3.79 -7.48 -7.38
N SER A 103 2.66 -7.02 -7.88
CA SER A 103 1.91 -5.88 -7.33
C SER A 103 0.41 -6.02 -7.54
N VAL A 104 -0.35 -5.32 -6.69
CA VAL A 104 -1.78 -5.04 -6.87
C VAL A 104 -2.02 -3.56 -6.62
N SER A 105 -2.92 -2.95 -7.37
CA SER A 105 -3.21 -1.53 -7.29
C SER A 105 -4.70 -1.23 -7.33
N PHE A 106 -5.09 -0.15 -6.66
CA PHE A 106 -6.46 0.31 -6.49
C PHE A 106 -6.52 1.82 -6.68
N ASP A 107 -7.72 2.34 -6.91
CA ASP A 107 -7.96 3.79 -6.88
C ASP A 107 -7.56 4.37 -5.53
N TYR A 108 -7.03 5.60 -5.55
CA TYR A 108 -6.65 6.30 -4.33
C TYR A 108 -7.79 6.38 -3.31
N GLY A 109 -7.46 6.16 -2.03
CA GLY A 109 -8.43 6.15 -0.94
C GLY A 109 -9.22 4.85 -0.82
N THR A 110 -8.90 3.82 -1.60
CA THR A 110 -9.44 2.48 -1.41
C THR A 110 -8.93 1.87 -0.10
N VAL A 111 -7.65 2.08 0.24
CA VAL A 111 -7.06 1.67 1.52
C VAL A 111 -7.11 2.84 2.50
N THR A 112 -8.05 2.80 3.44
CA THR A 112 -8.32 3.91 4.36
C THR A 112 -7.47 3.90 5.61
N ASN A 113 -6.98 2.74 6.02
CA ASN A 113 -6.19 2.61 7.22
C ASN A 113 -5.23 1.42 7.14
N THR A 114 -3.99 1.67 7.57
CA THR A 114 -2.99 0.64 7.78
C THR A 114 -2.57 0.71 9.23
N LYS A 115 -2.88 -0.32 10.03
CA LYS A 115 -2.47 -0.38 11.43
C LYS A 115 -1.40 -1.44 11.60
N LYS A 116 -0.26 -1.03 12.16
CA LYS A 116 0.66 -1.94 12.85
C LYS A 116 0.12 -2.16 14.26
N ALA A 117 0.21 -3.39 14.73
CA ALA A 117 -0.19 -3.92 16.01
C ALA A 117 -0.40 -2.94 17.17
N GLY A 118 -1.42 -3.18 17.94
CA GLY A 118 -1.79 -2.51 19.17
C GLY A 118 -3.25 -2.73 19.52
N TRP A 119 -4.09 -2.98 18.53
CA TRP A 119 -5.53 -3.20 18.70
C TRP A 119 -5.92 -4.66 18.76
N PHE A 120 -5.10 -5.51 18.14
CA PHE A 120 -5.17 -6.97 18.20
C PHE A 120 -3.99 -7.44 19.03
N SER A 121 -4.13 -8.51 19.77
CA SER A 121 -3.06 -9.06 20.60
C SER A 121 -1.83 -9.42 19.75
N GLY A 122 -0.72 -8.73 19.92
CA GLY A 122 0.55 -9.04 19.27
C GLY A 122 0.89 -8.19 18.03
N ASN A 123 1.78 -8.70 17.17
CA ASN A 123 2.31 -8.03 15.97
C ASN A 123 1.40 -8.10 14.73
N ALA A 124 0.08 -7.98 14.86
CA ALA A 124 -0.81 -8.06 13.72
C ALA A 124 -0.72 -6.82 12.82
N THR A 125 -0.77 -7.00 11.51
CA THR A 125 -0.94 -5.93 10.52
C THR A 125 -2.34 -6.03 9.92
N SER A 126 -3.00 -4.90 9.70
CA SER A 126 -4.31 -4.86 9.07
C SER A 126 -4.45 -3.68 8.12
N PHE A 127 -5.23 -3.89 7.07
CA PHE A 127 -5.56 -2.94 6.02
C PHE A 127 -7.08 -2.81 5.94
N SER A 128 -7.61 -1.62 6.17
CA SER A 128 -9.03 -1.34 5.97
C SER A 128 -9.26 -0.89 4.53
N VAL A 129 -10.17 -1.56 3.84
CA VAL A 129 -10.46 -1.37 2.41
C VAL A 129 -11.92 -1.00 2.23
N THR A 130 -12.21 0.01 1.42
CA THR A 130 -13.56 0.59 1.29
C THR A 130 -14.56 -0.29 0.53
N ARG A 131 -14.09 -1.28 -0.25
CA ARG A 131 -14.94 -2.14 -1.10
C ARG A 131 -14.58 -3.61 -0.91
N GLU A 132 -15.59 -4.48 -0.85
CA GLU A 132 -15.40 -5.93 -0.72
C GLU A 132 -14.56 -6.52 -1.86
N ALA A 133 -14.79 -6.11 -3.11
CA ALA A 133 -14.01 -6.57 -4.26
C ALA A 133 -12.51 -6.25 -4.11
N ALA A 134 -12.18 -5.01 -3.73
CA ALA A 134 -10.78 -4.62 -3.50
C ALA A 134 -10.17 -5.35 -2.30
N GLY A 135 -10.97 -5.63 -1.26
CA GLY A 135 -10.56 -6.47 -0.12
C GLY A 135 -10.23 -7.89 -0.55
N ALA A 136 -11.07 -8.49 -1.41
CA ALA A 136 -10.84 -9.83 -1.96
C ALA A 136 -9.59 -9.89 -2.84
N ASP A 137 -9.38 -8.89 -3.70
CA ASP A 137 -8.19 -8.79 -4.56
C ASP A 137 -6.92 -8.64 -3.72
N LEU A 138 -6.95 -7.79 -2.69
CA LEU A 138 -5.82 -7.60 -1.78
C LEU A 138 -5.53 -8.87 -0.96
N PHE A 139 -6.57 -9.53 -0.46
CA PHE A 139 -6.45 -10.81 0.25
C PHE A 139 -5.81 -11.87 -0.64
N LYS A 140 -6.33 -12.04 -1.87
CA LYS A 140 -5.79 -12.97 -2.85
C LYS A 140 -4.32 -12.66 -3.17
N PHE A 141 -3.99 -11.38 -3.38
CA PHE A 141 -2.61 -10.96 -3.64
C PHE A 141 -1.65 -11.39 -2.52
N PHE A 142 -2.03 -11.21 -1.26
CA PHE A 142 -1.20 -11.64 -0.14
C PHE A 142 -1.14 -13.17 -0.01
N ALA A 143 -2.25 -13.87 -0.18
CA ALA A 143 -2.29 -15.34 -0.12
C ALA A 143 -1.38 -15.98 -1.19
N ASP A 144 -1.37 -15.41 -2.40
CA ASP A 144 -0.55 -15.91 -3.51
C ASP A 144 0.96 -15.58 -3.38
N ASN A 145 1.33 -14.57 -2.59
CA ASN A 145 2.69 -14.03 -2.58
C ASN A 145 3.40 -14.07 -1.23
N THR A 146 2.76 -14.49 -0.17
CA THR A 146 3.38 -14.60 1.16
C THR A 146 3.38 -16.04 1.65
N LYS A 147 4.17 -16.32 2.70
CA LYS A 147 4.25 -17.64 3.35
C LYS A 147 3.42 -17.73 4.62
N ILE A 148 2.67 -16.69 4.93
CA ILE A 148 1.87 -16.59 6.15
C ILE A 148 0.40 -16.48 5.80
N GLU A 149 -0.44 -16.75 6.79
CA GLU A 149 -1.87 -16.72 6.65
C GLU A 149 -2.42 -15.31 6.79
N PHE A 150 -3.36 -14.96 5.91
CA PHE A 150 -4.15 -13.73 5.97
C PHE A 150 -5.62 -14.08 6.24
N GLY A 151 -6.33 -13.16 6.86
CA GLY A 151 -7.77 -13.20 7.02
C GLY A 151 -8.42 -12.01 6.32
N LEU A 152 -9.59 -12.26 5.73
CA LEU A 152 -10.46 -11.24 5.17
C LEU A 152 -11.77 -11.23 5.95
N ILE A 153 -12.16 -10.07 6.47
CA ILE A 153 -13.43 -9.85 7.15
C ILE A 153 -14.19 -8.78 6.39
N ASN A 154 -15.34 -9.12 5.84
CA ASN A 154 -16.23 -8.17 5.19
C ASN A 154 -17.26 -7.65 6.17
N THR A 155 -17.56 -6.34 6.08
CA THR A 155 -18.56 -5.68 6.91
C THR A 155 -19.52 -4.88 6.05
N LYS A 156 -20.79 -4.83 6.45
CA LYS A 156 -21.85 -4.21 5.65
C LYS A 156 -21.61 -2.73 5.33
N ASP A 157 -21.07 -1.98 6.30
CA ASP A 157 -21.00 -0.52 6.22
C ASP A 157 -19.56 0.03 6.04
N ASN A 158 -18.54 -0.77 6.32
CA ASN A 158 -17.13 -0.32 6.36
C ASN A 158 -16.20 -1.05 5.38
N GLY A 159 -16.75 -1.73 4.38
CA GLY A 159 -15.96 -2.49 3.40
C GLY A 159 -15.29 -3.72 4.01
N SER A 160 -14.00 -3.89 3.79
CA SER A 160 -13.25 -5.09 4.18
C SER A 160 -12.07 -4.76 5.08
N LEU A 161 -11.72 -5.71 5.94
CA LEU A 161 -10.49 -5.72 6.71
C LEU A 161 -9.64 -6.92 6.29
N VAL A 162 -8.49 -6.67 5.69
CA VAL A 162 -7.47 -7.69 5.39
C VAL A 162 -6.42 -7.67 6.50
N MET A 163 -6.12 -8.80 7.12
CA MET A 163 -5.25 -8.84 8.29
C MET A 163 -4.37 -10.08 8.35
N THR A 164 -3.25 -9.96 9.04
CA THR A 164 -2.38 -11.09 9.39
C THR A 164 -1.76 -10.89 10.78
N ASN A 165 -1.46 -11.97 11.46
CA ASN A 165 -0.67 -12.00 12.69
C ASN A 165 0.79 -12.42 12.46
N HIS A 166 1.23 -12.49 11.20
CA HIS A 166 2.57 -12.88 10.76
C HIS A 166 2.98 -14.31 11.16
N LYS A 167 2.02 -15.22 11.27
CA LYS A 167 2.25 -16.63 11.60
C LYS A 167 1.72 -17.53 10.50
N GLU A 168 2.41 -18.64 10.27
CA GLU A 168 1.91 -19.71 9.40
C GLU A 168 0.78 -20.47 10.11
N GLY A 169 -0.28 -20.79 9.37
CA GLY A 169 -1.38 -21.63 9.83
C GLY A 169 -2.22 -21.06 10.98
N SER A 170 -2.20 -19.75 11.20
CA SER A 170 -2.98 -19.12 12.25
C SER A 170 -3.25 -17.66 11.97
N VAL A 171 -4.50 -17.32 11.69
CA VAL A 171 -4.99 -15.95 11.68
C VAL A 171 -6.19 -15.81 12.62
N GLU A 172 -6.20 -14.81 13.48
CA GLU A 172 -7.28 -14.61 14.45
C GLU A 172 -8.48 -13.83 13.83
N ALA A 173 -8.86 -14.15 12.59
CA ALA A 173 -9.93 -13.47 11.88
C ALA A 173 -11.28 -13.58 12.62
N SER A 174 -11.62 -14.76 13.12
CA SER A 174 -12.87 -14.98 13.87
C SER A 174 -12.94 -14.18 15.15
N LYS A 175 -11.85 -14.10 15.93
CA LYS A 175 -11.79 -13.26 17.14
C LYS A 175 -11.90 -11.77 16.83
N THR A 176 -11.32 -11.39 15.69
CA THR A 176 -11.39 -9.99 15.21
C THR A 176 -12.79 -9.66 14.75
N ALA A 177 -13.44 -10.55 14.00
CA ALA A 177 -14.83 -10.39 13.57
C ALA A 177 -15.78 -10.26 14.77
N GLN A 178 -15.58 -11.06 15.82
CA GLN A 178 -16.35 -10.92 17.06
C GLN A 178 -16.19 -9.54 17.69
N LYS A 179 -14.95 -9.02 17.80
CA LYS A 179 -14.69 -7.67 18.32
C LYS A 179 -15.31 -6.55 17.50
N LEU A 180 -15.41 -6.75 16.16
CA LEU A 180 -16.09 -5.82 15.27
C LEU A 180 -17.61 -5.84 15.53
N SER A 181 -18.18 -7.04 15.67
CA SER A 181 -19.59 -7.23 16.02
C SER A 181 -19.95 -6.62 17.38
N ASP A 182 -19.11 -6.82 18.39
CA ASP A 182 -19.27 -6.24 19.73
C ASP A 182 -19.26 -4.68 19.72
N LYS A 183 -18.69 -4.10 18.67
CA LYS A 183 -18.68 -2.65 18.42
C LYS A 183 -19.81 -2.17 17.51
N GLY A 184 -20.76 -3.03 17.23
CA GLY A 184 -21.95 -2.70 16.44
C GLY A 184 -21.74 -2.77 14.92
N GLN A 185 -20.64 -3.36 14.44
CA GLN A 185 -20.45 -3.58 12.99
C GLN A 185 -21.06 -4.91 12.57
N THR A 186 -21.80 -4.91 11.47
CA THR A 186 -22.37 -6.14 10.91
C THR A 186 -21.32 -6.84 10.04
N VAL A 187 -20.78 -7.95 10.52
CA VAL A 187 -19.89 -8.82 9.75
C VAL A 187 -20.71 -9.66 8.78
N THR A 188 -20.35 -9.62 7.50
CA THR A 188 -21.07 -10.34 6.42
C THR A 188 -20.38 -11.64 6.03
N SER A 189 -19.04 -11.68 6.05
CA SER A 189 -18.27 -12.89 5.78
C SER A 189 -16.88 -12.85 6.40
N ILE A 190 -16.29 -14.02 6.60
CA ILE A 190 -14.93 -14.22 7.09
C ILE A 190 -14.28 -15.30 6.20
N LEU A 191 -13.08 -14.98 5.66
CA LEU A 191 -12.24 -15.95 4.94
C LEU A 191 -10.85 -15.98 5.58
N HIS A 192 -10.20 -17.15 5.51
CA HIS A 192 -8.82 -17.39 5.92
C HIS A 192 -8.26 -18.63 5.22
#